data_be0fe701cabae7f5a7868f7ba90848a7
#
_entry.id   be0fe701cabae7f5a7868f7ba90848a7
#
_cell.length_a   1.000
_cell.length_b   1.000
_cell.length_c   1.000
_cell.angle_alpha   90.00
_cell.angle_beta   90.00
_cell.angle_gamma   90.00
#
_symmetry.space_group_name_H-M   'P 1'
#
loop_
_entity.id
_entity.type
_entity.pdbx_description
1 polymer ?
#
loop_
_entity_poly.entity_id
_entity_poly.type
_entity_poly.pdbx_seq_one_letter_code
_entity_poly.pdbx_strand_id
1 'polypeptide(L)'
;DFYIVDTAGKRKKGKGNEDIEYYSVIRSIRAIENSDVCILMIDATRGIEGQDLNIFSLIQKNKKGLVVCINKWDLVEDKSTQAIKTFENAIRARLAPFTDFPIVYASALTKQRIFKVLESASEVYKNRHRHVPTAKLNEEMLAVIENYPPPANKGKYVKIKYVTQLKGTPVPTFIFFCNLPQWVKDPYKHFLENQIRSKWNFSGTPVNIIIREK
;
A
#
# COMPACT_ATOMS: atom_id res chain seq x y z
N ASP A 1 12.08 15.20 -10.89
CA ASP A 1 13.22 14.27 -11.02
C ASP A 1 12.95 13.05 -10.17
N PHE A 2 13.29 11.85 -10.69
CA PHE A 2 13.18 10.58 -9.97
C PHE A 2 14.54 9.90 -9.94
N TYR A 3 14.82 9.25 -8.80
CA TYR A 3 15.95 8.34 -8.69
C TYR A 3 15.42 6.91 -8.69
N ILE A 4 15.81 6.12 -9.69
CA ILE A 4 15.49 4.70 -9.78
C ILE A 4 16.66 3.93 -9.17
N VAL A 5 16.36 3.14 -8.12
CA VAL A 5 17.34 2.24 -7.51
C VAL A 5 17.01 0.82 -7.94
N ASP A 6 17.88 0.21 -8.73
CA ASP A 6 17.77 -1.19 -9.08
C ASP A 6 18.29 -2.06 -7.93
N THR A 7 17.54 -3.10 -7.60
CA THR A 7 17.95 -4.09 -6.60
C THR A 7 18.38 -5.36 -7.30
N ALA A 8 19.52 -5.93 -6.89
CA ALA A 8 19.97 -7.21 -7.40
C ALA A 8 18.87 -8.27 -7.17
N GLY A 9 18.36 -8.86 -8.26
CA GLY A 9 17.33 -9.89 -8.21
C GLY A 9 17.82 -11.07 -7.39
N LYS A 10 17.06 -11.50 -6.39
CA LYS A 10 17.34 -12.70 -5.61
C LYS A 10 17.13 -13.93 -6.50
N ARG A 11 18.15 -14.44 -7.17
CA ARG A 11 18.10 -15.78 -7.75
C ARG A 11 18.66 -16.77 -6.73
N LYS A 12 17.89 -17.78 -6.35
CA LYS A 12 18.43 -19.00 -5.74
C LYS A 12 19.38 -19.63 -6.77
N LYS A 13 20.67 -19.38 -6.66
CA LYS A 13 21.72 -20.19 -7.28
C LYS A 13 22.30 -21.09 -6.21
N GLY A 14 22.55 -22.33 -6.60
CA GLY A 14 22.94 -23.41 -5.74
C GLY A 14 24.19 -23.15 -4.86
N LYS A 15 24.39 -24.05 -3.94
CA LYS A 15 25.49 -24.14 -2.95
C LYS A 15 26.81 -23.55 -3.47
N GLY A 16 27.24 -22.41 -2.88
CA GLY A 16 28.58 -21.92 -3.12
C GLY A 16 28.86 -20.41 -2.89
N ASN A 17 27.86 -19.55 -2.60
CA ASN A 17 28.12 -18.11 -2.42
C ASN A 17 27.18 -17.47 -1.38
N GLU A 18 27.19 -17.96 -0.14
CA GLU A 18 26.38 -17.42 0.97
C GLU A 18 26.65 -15.94 1.22
N ASP A 19 27.90 -15.50 1.11
CA ASP A 19 28.27 -14.09 1.32
C ASP A 19 27.70 -13.14 0.25
N ILE A 20 27.69 -13.54 -1.02
CA ILE A 20 27.17 -12.71 -2.12
C ILE A 20 25.63 -12.60 -2.03
N GLU A 21 24.96 -13.68 -1.64
CA GLU A 21 23.50 -13.67 -1.39
C GLU A 21 23.16 -12.76 -0.21
N TYR A 22 23.91 -12.81 0.87
CA TYR A 22 23.72 -11.99 2.05
C TYR A 22 23.85 -10.49 1.73
N TYR A 23 24.89 -10.07 1.01
CA TYR A 23 25.09 -8.68 0.58
C TYR A 23 23.99 -8.21 -0.37
N SER A 24 23.50 -9.06 -1.26
CA SER A 24 22.40 -8.75 -2.18
C SER A 24 21.10 -8.49 -1.41
N VAL A 25 20.81 -9.30 -0.38
CA VAL A 25 19.66 -9.12 0.50
C VAL A 25 19.72 -7.78 1.25
N ILE A 26 20.90 -7.48 1.85
CA ILE A 26 21.08 -6.21 2.59
C ILE A 26 20.91 -5.01 1.68
N ARG A 27 21.46 -5.05 0.45
CA ARG A 27 21.27 -3.97 -0.52
C ARG A 27 19.80 -3.76 -0.86
N SER A 28 19.04 -4.84 -1.08
CA SER A 28 17.60 -4.77 -1.36
C SER A 28 16.83 -4.17 -0.18
N ILE A 29 17.17 -4.56 1.05
CA ILE A 29 16.55 -4.00 2.26
C ILE A 29 16.84 -2.50 2.35
N ARG A 30 18.11 -2.09 2.21
CA ARG A 30 18.49 -0.66 2.25
C ARG A 30 17.84 0.15 1.14
N ALA A 31 17.71 -0.42 -0.07
CA ALA A 31 17.00 0.23 -1.16
C ALA A 31 15.53 0.48 -0.81
N ILE A 32 14.84 -0.51 -0.23
CA ILE A 32 13.48 -0.36 0.26
C ILE A 32 13.41 0.70 1.37
N GLU A 33 14.29 0.66 2.35
CA GLU A 33 14.31 1.60 3.48
C GLU A 33 14.51 3.06 3.04
N ASN A 34 15.29 3.30 1.98
CA ASN A 34 15.60 4.64 1.49
C ASN A 34 14.71 5.10 0.33
N SER A 35 13.77 4.29 -0.15
CA SER A 35 12.85 4.68 -1.21
C SER A 35 11.53 5.22 -0.63
N ASP A 36 10.84 6.04 -1.41
CA ASP A 36 9.47 6.49 -1.09
C ASP A 36 8.42 5.51 -1.63
N VAL A 37 8.65 4.99 -2.82
CA VAL A 37 7.76 4.08 -3.54
C VAL A 37 8.56 2.90 -4.07
N CYS A 38 8.05 1.71 -3.88
CA CYS A 38 8.61 0.47 -4.41
C CYS A 38 7.76 -0.03 -5.58
N ILE A 39 8.42 -0.49 -6.63
CA ILE A 39 7.79 -1.19 -7.74
C ILE A 39 8.08 -2.67 -7.55
N LEU A 40 7.06 -3.44 -7.17
CA LEU A 40 7.17 -4.90 -7.07
C LEU A 40 6.91 -5.52 -8.44
N MET A 41 7.97 -6.08 -9.04
CA MET A 41 7.88 -6.73 -10.35
C MET A 41 7.56 -8.21 -10.21
N ILE A 42 6.48 -8.64 -10.85
CA ILE A 42 6.00 -10.03 -10.85
C ILE A 42 6.05 -10.55 -12.29
N ASP A 43 6.55 -11.75 -12.48
CA ASP A 43 6.55 -12.44 -13.78
C ASP A 43 5.13 -12.96 -14.07
N ALA A 44 4.52 -12.49 -15.13
CA ALA A 44 3.16 -12.88 -15.53
C ALA A 44 3.01 -14.39 -15.79
N THR A 45 4.09 -15.05 -16.24
CA THR A 45 4.08 -16.49 -16.56
C THR A 45 4.19 -17.39 -15.33
N ARG A 46 4.65 -16.83 -14.21
CA ARG A 46 4.88 -17.59 -12.95
C ARG A 46 3.92 -17.19 -11.84
N GLY A 47 3.34 -15.99 -11.93
CA GLY A 47 2.53 -15.41 -10.87
C GLY A 47 3.37 -15.01 -9.65
N ILE A 48 2.70 -14.85 -8.49
CA ILE A 48 3.36 -14.48 -7.24
C ILE A 48 4.07 -15.69 -6.63
N GLU A 49 5.37 -15.56 -6.43
CA GLU A 49 6.21 -16.55 -5.76
C GLU A 49 6.50 -16.16 -4.29
N GLY A 50 7.05 -17.09 -3.52
CA GLY A 50 7.38 -16.88 -2.10
C GLY A 50 8.35 -15.69 -1.88
N GLN A 51 9.26 -15.47 -2.83
CA GLN A 51 10.20 -14.35 -2.79
C GLN A 51 9.50 -13.00 -2.93
N ASP A 52 8.49 -12.89 -3.80
CA ASP A 52 7.71 -11.68 -4.00
C ASP A 52 6.94 -11.32 -2.72
N LEU A 53 6.41 -12.33 -2.03
CA LEU A 53 5.74 -12.15 -0.74
C LEU A 53 6.70 -11.65 0.34
N ASN A 54 7.95 -12.13 0.36
CA ASN A 54 8.96 -11.64 1.30
C ASN A 54 9.32 -10.17 1.03
N ILE A 55 9.49 -9.79 -0.24
CA ILE A 55 9.75 -8.40 -0.64
C ILE A 55 8.55 -7.53 -0.29
N PHE A 56 7.34 -7.97 -0.60
CA PHE A 56 6.11 -7.26 -0.25
C PHE A 56 6.00 -7.04 1.27
N SER A 57 6.29 -8.05 2.08
CA SER A 57 6.29 -7.94 3.53
C SER A 57 7.29 -6.89 4.03
N LEU A 58 8.48 -6.80 3.42
CA LEU A 58 9.47 -5.76 3.73
C LEU A 58 8.98 -4.36 3.34
N ILE A 59 8.34 -4.23 2.18
CA ILE A 59 7.74 -2.96 1.72
C ILE A 59 6.67 -2.49 2.72
N GLN A 60 5.80 -3.40 3.15
CA GLN A 60 4.76 -3.11 4.14
C GLN A 60 5.34 -2.76 5.52
N LYS A 61 6.30 -3.53 6.01
CA LYS A 61 6.98 -3.28 7.30
C LYS A 61 7.60 -1.88 7.33
N ASN A 62 8.20 -1.46 6.21
CA ASN A 62 8.81 -0.14 6.06
C ASN A 62 7.79 0.94 5.64
N LYS A 63 6.52 0.61 5.52
CA LYS A 63 5.42 1.52 5.18
C LYS A 63 5.69 2.34 3.92
N LYS A 64 6.22 1.69 2.89
CA LYS A 64 6.54 2.32 1.61
C LYS A 64 5.33 2.35 0.69
N GLY A 65 5.33 3.27 -0.29
CA GLY A 65 4.40 3.23 -1.40
C GLY A 65 4.64 1.98 -2.26
N LEU A 66 3.59 1.47 -2.89
CA LEU A 66 3.63 0.25 -3.68
C LEU A 66 2.95 0.44 -5.02
N VAL A 67 3.64 0.03 -6.08
CA VAL A 67 3.10 -0.28 -7.40
C VAL A 67 3.42 -1.73 -7.70
N VAL A 68 2.46 -2.51 -8.16
CA VAL A 68 2.69 -3.87 -8.65
C VAL A 68 2.80 -3.83 -10.16
N CYS A 69 3.93 -4.27 -10.70
CA CYS A 69 4.19 -4.38 -12.14
C CYS A 69 4.18 -5.84 -12.56
N ILE A 70 3.21 -6.23 -13.37
CA ILE A 70 3.12 -7.55 -13.98
C ILE A 70 3.91 -7.50 -15.28
N ASN A 71 5.16 -7.97 -15.21
CA ASN A 71 6.09 -7.99 -16.34
C ASN A 71 5.93 -9.24 -17.19
N LYS A 72 6.47 -9.22 -18.42
CA LYS A 72 6.34 -10.25 -19.44
C LYS A 72 4.89 -10.45 -19.89
N TRP A 73 4.09 -9.38 -19.87
CA TRP A 73 2.69 -9.42 -20.30
C TRP A 73 2.52 -9.76 -21.78
N ASP A 74 3.57 -9.57 -22.57
CA ASP A 74 3.66 -10.01 -23.98
C ASP A 74 3.49 -11.52 -24.14
N LEU A 75 3.94 -12.33 -23.18
CA LEU A 75 3.89 -13.80 -23.19
C LEU A 75 2.55 -14.38 -22.72
N VAL A 76 1.64 -13.55 -22.19
CA VAL A 76 0.32 -13.99 -21.76
C VAL A 76 -0.59 -14.10 -22.99
N GLU A 77 -1.19 -15.26 -23.22
CA GLU A 77 -2.06 -15.53 -24.38
C GLU A 77 -3.44 -14.95 -24.18
N ASP A 78 -4.12 -15.31 -23.07
CA ASP A 78 -5.46 -14.81 -22.77
C ASP A 78 -5.39 -13.45 -22.04
N LYS A 79 -5.76 -12.41 -22.77
CA LYS A 79 -5.85 -11.02 -22.29
C LYS A 79 -7.28 -10.52 -22.22
N SER A 80 -8.24 -11.44 -22.14
CA SER A 80 -9.65 -11.08 -21.95
C SER A 80 -9.85 -10.32 -20.63
N THR A 81 -10.87 -9.48 -20.59
CA THR A 81 -11.22 -8.71 -19.39
C THR A 81 -11.44 -9.64 -18.18
N GLN A 82 -12.01 -10.82 -18.41
CA GLN A 82 -12.28 -11.79 -17.36
C GLN A 82 -10.98 -12.42 -16.84
N ALA A 83 -10.05 -12.80 -17.72
CA ALA A 83 -8.76 -13.35 -17.34
C ALA A 83 -7.92 -12.33 -16.53
N ILE A 84 -7.88 -11.08 -17.00
CA ILE A 84 -7.21 -9.98 -16.29
C ILE A 84 -7.80 -9.80 -14.90
N LYS A 85 -9.12 -9.74 -14.77
CA LYS A 85 -9.81 -9.56 -13.49
C LYS A 85 -9.55 -10.73 -12.52
N THR A 86 -9.55 -11.95 -13.02
CA THR A 86 -9.25 -13.15 -12.24
C THR A 86 -7.80 -13.11 -11.72
N PHE A 87 -6.85 -12.76 -12.58
CA PHE A 87 -5.44 -12.63 -12.23
C PHE A 87 -5.21 -11.51 -11.19
N GLU A 88 -5.86 -10.36 -11.37
CA GLU A 88 -5.79 -9.23 -10.43
C GLU A 88 -6.35 -9.62 -9.05
N ASN A 89 -7.50 -10.28 -9.01
CA ASN A 89 -8.09 -10.74 -7.76
C ASN A 89 -7.18 -11.75 -7.04
N ALA A 90 -6.54 -12.66 -7.76
CA ALA A 90 -5.58 -13.60 -7.20
C ALA A 90 -4.37 -12.88 -6.59
N ILE A 91 -3.84 -11.86 -7.27
CA ILE A 91 -2.74 -11.03 -6.74
C ILE A 91 -3.17 -10.31 -5.47
N ARG A 92 -4.32 -9.62 -5.48
CA ARG A 92 -4.82 -8.88 -4.33
C ARG A 92 -5.08 -9.79 -3.13
N ALA A 93 -5.62 -10.98 -3.36
CA ALA A 93 -5.84 -11.98 -2.30
C ALA A 93 -4.52 -12.46 -1.66
N ARG A 94 -3.47 -12.65 -2.47
CA ARG A 94 -2.13 -13.08 -2.00
C ARG A 94 -1.39 -11.98 -1.22
N LEU A 95 -1.66 -10.71 -1.54
CA LEU A 95 -1.04 -9.54 -0.92
C LEU A 95 -1.92 -8.91 0.19
N ALA A 96 -3.05 -9.53 0.55
CA ALA A 96 -3.87 -9.05 1.66
C ALA A 96 -3.06 -9.00 2.98
N PRO A 97 -3.40 -8.09 3.91
CA PRO A 97 -4.60 -7.22 3.93
C PRO A 97 -4.46 -5.90 3.14
N PHE A 98 -3.27 -5.51 2.71
CA PHE A 98 -3.10 -4.29 1.90
C PHE A 98 -3.37 -4.62 0.44
N THR A 99 -4.52 -4.20 -0.06
CA THR A 99 -5.00 -4.51 -1.42
C THR A 99 -5.24 -3.29 -2.29
N ASP A 100 -5.18 -2.08 -1.72
CA ASP A 100 -5.38 -0.82 -2.45
C ASP A 100 -4.06 -0.30 -3.02
N PHE A 101 -3.63 -0.88 -4.14
CA PHE A 101 -2.46 -0.47 -4.90
C PHE A 101 -2.71 -0.57 -6.40
N PRO A 102 -2.04 0.25 -7.23
CA PRO A 102 -2.11 0.13 -8.68
C PRO A 102 -1.38 -1.12 -9.17
N ILE A 103 -2.00 -1.79 -10.15
CA ILE A 103 -1.41 -2.90 -10.90
C ILE A 103 -1.21 -2.43 -12.34
N VAL A 104 -0.01 -2.58 -12.87
CA VAL A 104 0.33 -2.23 -14.24
C VAL A 104 0.85 -3.46 -14.97
N TYR A 105 0.22 -3.80 -16.07
CA TYR A 105 0.61 -4.90 -16.95
C TYR A 105 1.58 -4.37 -18.01
N ALA A 106 2.83 -4.79 -17.96
CA ALA A 106 3.90 -4.25 -18.79
C ALA A 106 4.78 -5.35 -19.40
N SER A 107 5.56 -5.00 -20.42
CA SER A 107 6.64 -5.82 -20.94
C SER A 107 7.89 -4.97 -21.04
N ALA A 108 8.92 -5.33 -20.30
CA ALA A 108 10.22 -4.69 -20.40
C ALA A 108 10.89 -4.99 -21.74
N LEU A 109 10.67 -6.18 -22.31
CA LEU A 109 11.24 -6.60 -23.58
C LEU A 109 10.68 -5.77 -24.76
N THR A 110 9.36 -5.68 -24.85
CA THR A 110 8.67 -4.94 -25.92
C THR A 110 8.50 -3.46 -25.61
N LYS A 111 8.94 -3.01 -24.45
CA LYS A 111 8.76 -1.64 -23.92
C LYS A 111 7.29 -1.23 -23.72
N GLN A 112 6.37 -2.18 -23.71
CA GLN A 112 4.94 -1.92 -23.53
C GLN A 112 4.66 -1.41 -22.12
N ARG A 113 4.01 -0.25 -22.02
CA ARG A 113 3.52 0.39 -20.77
C ARG A 113 4.59 0.65 -19.68
N ILE A 114 5.89 0.69 -20.03
CA ILE A 114 6.95 0.98 -19.05
C ILE A 114 6.80 2.38 -18.45
N PHE A 115 6.41 3.38 -19.24
CA PHE A 115 6.14 4.73 -18.73
C PHE A 115 4.93 4.77 -17.81
N LYS A 116 3.93 3.91 -18.02
CA LYS A 116 2.75 3.81 -17.15
C LYS A 116 3.13 3.34 -15.75
N VAL A 117 4.14 2.48 -15.61
CA VAL A 117 4.69 2.06 -14.32
C VAL A 117 5.27 3.27 -13.57
N LEU A 118 6.04 4.12 -14.25
CA LEU A 118 6.63 5.32 -13.66
C LEU A 118 5.57 6.37 -13.32
N GLU A 119 4.57 6.56 -14.17
CA GLU A 119 3.43 7.43 -13.89
C GLU A 119 2.68 6.98 -12.64
N SER A 120 2.41 5.67 -12.53
CA SER A 120 1.76 5.09 -11.35
C SER A 120 2.60 5.27 -10.08
N ALA A 121 3.92 5.11 -10.16
CA ALA A 121 4.82 5.38 -9.04
C ALA A 121 4.79 6.87 -8.63
N SER A 122 4.75 7.78 -9.61
CA SER A 122 4.60 9.22 -9.36
C SER A 122 3.27 9.55 -8.67
N GLU A 123 2.18 8.90 -9.09
CA GLU A 123 0.87 9.09 -8.46
C GLU A 123 0.85 8.57 -7.02
N VAL A 124 1.41 7.38 -6.77
CA VAL A 124 1.56 6.86 -5.42
C VAL A 124 2.40 7.80 -4.53
N TYR A 125 3.48 8.36 -5.07
CA TYR A 125 4.27 9.37 -4.37
C TYR A 125 3.44 10.59 -3.99
N LYS A 126 2.63 11.12 -4.92
CA LYS A 126 1.70 12.23 -4.66
C LYS A 126 0.67 11.86 -3.59
N ASN A 127 0.13 10.64 -3.65
CA ASN A 127 -0.82 10.14 -2.65
C ASN A 127 -0.20 10.08 -1.25
N ARG A 128 1.09 9.71 -1.13
CA ARG A 128 1.83 9.71 0.15
C ARG A 128 1.94 11.10 0.76
N HIS A 129 2.03 12.13 -0.06
CA HIS A 129 2.17 13.53 0.36
C HIS A 129 0.83 14.29 0.34
N ARG A 130 -0.27 13.59 0.04
CA ARG A 130 -1.61 14.19 0.01
C ARG A 130 -2.00 14.70 1.39
N HIS A 131 -2.39 15.97 1.43
CA HIS A 131 -2.96 16.60 2.61
C HIS A 131 -4.43 16.91 2.38
N VAL A 132 -5.28 16.45 3.29
CA VAL A 132 -6.71 16.76 3.30
C VAL A 132 -6.95 17.92 4.27
N PRO A 133 -7.57 19.03 3.85
CA PRO A 133 -7.91 20.14 4.75
C PRO A 133 -8.75 19.66 5.92
N THR A 134 -8.38 20.10 7.13
CA THR A 134 -9.02 19.64 8.37
C THR A 134 -10.54 19.90 8.40
N ALA A 135 -11.00 21.03 7.86
CA ALA A 135 -12.44 21.34 7.77
C ALA A 135 -13.17 20.28 6.94
N LYS A 136 -12.67 19.96 5.73
CA LYS A 136 -13.27 18.96 4.84
C LYS A 136 -13.18 17.56 5.43
N LEU A 137 -12.07 17.25 6.13
CA LEU A 137 -11.88 15.96 6.79
C LEU A 137 -12.93 15.77 7.90
N ASN A 138 -13.21 16.80 8.72
CA ASN A 138 -14.24 16.74 9.75
C ASN A 138 -15.65 16.67 9.15
N GLU A 139 -15.97 17.51 8.18
CA GLU A 139 -17.27 17.49 7.50
C GLU A 139 -17.62 16.08 7.00
N GLU A 140 -16.72 15.45 6.26
CA GLU A 140 -16.95 14.16 5.63
C GLU A 140 -16.89 12.99 6.64
N MET A 141 -15.91 12.99 7.53
CA MET A 141 -15.69 11.84 8.42
C MET A 141 -16.61 11.84 9.63
N LEU A 142 -16.98 13.03 10.18
CA LEU A 142 -17.91 13.07 11.30
C LEU A 142 -19.32 12.67 10.88
N ALA A 143 -19.76 13.03 9.65
CA ALA A 143 -21.02 12.55 9.09
C ALA A 143 -21.07 11.02 8.96
N VAL A 144 -19.97 10.41 8.50
CA VAL A 144 -19.86 8.94 8.44
C VAL A 144 -19.92 8.32 9.84
N ILE A 145 -19.21 8.89 10.81
CA ILE A 145 -19.14 8.39 12.20
C ILE A 145 -20.50 8.53 12.90
N GLU A 146 -21.26 9.57 12.61
CA GLU A 146 -22.61 9.76 13.15
C GLU A 146 -23.56 8.66 12.69
N ASN A 147 -23.48 8.27 11.42
CA ASN A 147 -24.28 7.17 10.87
C ASN A 147 -23.81 5.78 11.32
N TYR A 148 -22.51 5.62 11.54
CA TYR A 148 -21.88 4.36 11.94
C TYR A 148 -20.91 4.59 13.12
N PRO A 149 -21.43 4.84 14.35
CA PRO A 149 -20.57 5.11 15.50
C PRO A 149 -19.79 3.86 15.95
N PRO A 150 -18.68 4.05 16.68
CA PRO A 150 -17.96 2.94 17.27
C PRO A 150 -18.91 2.10 18.17
N PRO A 151 -18.78 0.77 18.14
CA PRO A 151 -19.60 -0.09 19.01
C PRO A 151 -19.49 0.28 20.49
N ALA A 152 -20.61 0.34 21.17
CA ALA A 152 -20.62 0.54 22.62
C ALA A 152 -19.95 -0.65 23.33
N ASN A 153 -19.23 -0.37 24.41
CA ASN A 153 -18.60 -1.39 25.21
C ASN A 153 -19.00 -1.23 26.68
N LYS A 154 -19.57 -2.29 27.28
CA LYS A 154 -20.09 -2.30 28.67
C LYS A 154 -20.99 -1.10 28.99
N GLY A 155 -21.90 -0.75 28.09
CA GLY A 155 -22.82 0.39 28.22
C GLY A 155 -22.19 1.77 28.06
N LYS A 156 -20.89 1.88 27.73
CA LYS A 156 -20.23 3.16 27.48
C LYS A 156 -20.12 3.43 25.97
N TYR A 157 -20.45 4.64 25.58
CA TYR A 157 -20.44 5.09 24.18
C TYR A 157 -19.17 5.87 23.88
N VAL A 158 -18.48 5.48 22.81
CA VAL A 158 -17.35 6.23 22.28
C VAL A 158 -17.88 7.34 21.38
N LYS A 159 -17.48 8.58 21.68
CA LYS A 159 -17.82 9.77 20.87
C LYS A 159 -16.56 10.34 20.25
N ILE A 160 -16.40 10.17 18.94
CA ILE A 160 -15.35 10.82 18.15
C ILE A 160 -15.85 12.23 17.82
N LYS A 161 -15.07 13.25 18.19
CA LYS A 161 -15.48 14.65 18.09
C LYS A 161 -14.69 15.44 17.07
N TYR A 162 -13.54 14.95 16.67
CA TYR A 162 -12.63 15.69 15.82
C TYR A 162 -11.66 14.75 15.14
N VAL A 163 -11.28 15.06 13.91
CA VAL A 163 -10.26 14.34 13.14
C VAL A 163 -9.29 15.34 12.49
N THR A 164 -8.02 15.00 12.47
CA THR A 164 -6.99 15.78 11.77
C THR A 164 -5.96 14.87 11.11
N GLN A 165 -5.32 15.37 10.07
CA GLN A 165 -4.17 14.71 9.46
C GLN A 165 -2.88 15.35 9.98
N LEU A 166 -1.95 14.52 10.44
CA LEU A 166 -0.61 14.98 10.82
C LEU A 166 0.15 15.48 9.59
N LYS A 167 0.81 16.62 9.73
CA LYS A 167 1.72 17.16 8.71
C LYS A 167 3.15 16.62 8.91
N GLY A 168 3.91 16.52 7.82
CA GLY A 168 5.33 16.16 7.87
C GLY A 168 5.62 14.69 8.22
N THR A 169 4.61 13.83 8.19
CA THR A 169 4.82 12.39 8.38
C THR A 169 5.09 11.70 7.05
N PRO A 170 6.01 10.72 7.00
CA PRO A 170 6.32 9.97 5.78
C PRO A 170 5.17 9.08 5.31
N VAL A 171 4.18 8.86 6.15
CA VAL A 171 2.96 8.09 5.88
C VAL A 171 1.76 8.93 6.25
N PRO A 172 0.72 9.06 5.41
CA PRO A 172 -0.52 9.73 5.77
C PRO A 172 -1.07 9.19 7.08
N THR A 173 -1.15 10.05 8.09
CA THR A 173 -1.54 9.67 9.44
C THR A 173 -2.70 10.53 9.91
N PHE A 174 -3.82 9.90 10.24
CA PHE A 174 -5.04 10.55 10.70
C PHE A 174 -5.25 10.28 12.18
N ILE A 175 -5.48 11.34 12.95
CA ILE A 175 -5.78 11.25 14.39
C ILE A 175 -7.25 11.57 14.60
N PHE A 176 -7.95 10.62 15.20
CA PHE A 176 -9.33 10.75 15.65
C PHE A 176 -9.36 10.96 17.16
N PHE A 177 -9.92 12.07 17.60
CA PHE A 177 -10.03 12.42 19.01
C PHE A 177 -11.39 12.03 19.57
N CYS A 178 -11.38 11.26 20.64
CA CYS A 178 -12.58 10.75 21.30
C CYS A 178 -12.43 10.75 22.82
N ASN A 179 -13.51 10.40 23.52
CA ASN A 179 -13.56 10.32 24.98
C ASN A 179 -12.99 9.02 25.57
N LEU A 180 -12.97 7.91 24.81
CA LEU A 180 -12.62 6.57 25.30
C LEU A 180 -11.79 5.83 24.22
N PRO A 181 -10.55 6.25 23.95
CA PRO A 181 -9.75 5.73 22.84
C PRO A 181 -9.44 4.22 22.96
N GLN A 182 -9.29 3.71 24.19
CA GLN A 182 -8.99 2.29 24.45
C GLN A 182 -10.11 1.34 24.00
N TRP A 183 -11.30 1.88 23.70
CA TRP A 183 -12.48 1.09 23.34
C TRP A 183 -12.73 1.06 21.83
N VAL A 184 -11.98 1.85 21.06
CA VAL A 184 -11.99 1.79 19.61
C VAL A 184 -11.09 0.63 19.15
N LYS A 185 -11.71 -0.48 18.74
CA LYS A 185 -11.01 -1.70 18.31
C LYS A 185 -10.53 -1.61 16.87
N ASP A 186 -9.59 -2.47 16.51
CA ASP A 186 -8.97 -2.48 15.17
C ASP A 186 -9.98 -2.64 14.01
N PRO A 187 -11.06 -3.43 14.09
CA PRO A 187 -12.06 -3.45 13.02
C PRO A 187 -12.67 -2.07 12.72
N TYR A 188 -12.88 -1.24 13.73
CA TYR A 188 -13.40 0.10 13.54
C TYR A 188 -12.34 1.05 12.96
N LYS A 189 -11.06 0.89 13.32
CA LYS A 189 -9.97 1.63 12.68
C LYS A 189 -9.85 1.30 11.19
N HIS A 190 -9.99 0.02 10.82
CA HIS A 190 -10.05 -0.40 9.41
C HIS A 190 -11.26 0.18 8.68
N PHE A 191 -12.42 0.25 9.34
CA PHE A 191 -13.58 0.93 8.79
C PHE A 191 -13.27 2.41 8.50
N LEU A 192 -12.68 3.13 9.44
CA LEU A 192 -12.30 4.54 9.25
C LEU A 192 -11.28 4.71 8.12
N GLU A 193 -10.30 3.82 8.02
CA GLU A 193 -9.33 3.81 6.91
C GLU A 193 -10.04 3.61 5.57
N ASN A 194 -10.94 2.64 5.47
CA ASN A 194 -11.69 2.38 4.24
C ASN A 194 -12.57 3.58 3.86
N GLN A 195 -13.17 4.28 4.82
CA GLN A 195 -13.93 5.49 4.56
C GLN A 195 -13.05 6.64 4.06
N ILE A 196 -11.84 6.82 4.61
CA ILE A 196 -10.86 7.78 4.10
C ILE A 196 -10.48 7.43 2.66
N ARG A 197 -10.17 6.17 2.36
CA ARG A 197 -9.79 5.71 1.02
C ARG A 197 -10.92 5.88 -0.01
N SER A 198 -12.17 5.73 0.40
CA SER A 198 -13.33 5.91 -0.50
C SER A 198 -13.55 7.38 -0.90
N LYS A 199 -13.11 8.33 -0.07
CA LYS A 199 -13.28 9.77 -0.29
C LYS A 199 -12.07 10.45 -0.91
N TRP A 200 -10.87 9.95 -0.62
CA TRP A 200 -9.61 10.51 -1.11
C TRP A 200 -8.70 9.43 -1.64
N ASN A 201 -8.04 9.71 -2.76
CA ASN A 201 -7.13 8.76 -3.38
C ASN A 201 -5.85 8.60 -2.55
N PHE A 202 -5.75 7.49 -1.83
CA PHE A 202 -4.55 7.02 -1.13
C PHE A 202 -4.05 5.68 -1.70
N SER A 203 -4.44 5.35 -2.94
CA SER A 203 -4.01 4.10 -3.57
C SER A 203 -2.49 3.99 -3.62
N GLY A 204 -1.99 2.81 -3.37
CA GLY A 204 -0.58 2.48 -3.31
C GLY A 204 0.17 2.96 -2.06
N THR A 205 -0.48 3.68 -1.14
CA THR A 205 0.19 4.14 0.07
C THR A 205 -0.48 3.60 1.33
N PRO A 206 0.28 3.16 2.35
CA PRO A 206 -0.28 2.83 3.64
C PRO A 206 -0.85 4.09 4.31
N VAL A 207 -1.86 3.91 5.14
CA VAL A 207 -2.49 4.96 5.94
C VAL A 207 -2.48 4.54 7.40
N ASN A 208 -2.13 5.45 8.29
CA ASN A 208 -2.19 5.20 9.73
C ASN A 208 -3.44 5.85 10.33
N ILE A 209 -4.17 5.09 11.13
CA ILE A 209 -5.29 5.58 11.95
C ILE A 209 -4.87 5.54 13.41
N ILE A 210 -4.86 6.69 14.04
CA ILE A 210 -4.53 6.85 15.46
C ILE A 210 -5.77 7.35 16.18
N ILE A 211 -6.10 6.73 17.31
CA ILE A 211 -7.19 7.17 18.18
C ILE A 211 -6.56 7.76 19.44
N ARG A 212 -6.96 8.95 19.81
CA ARG A 212 -6.44 9.67 21.00
C ARG A 212 -7.56 10.25 21.84
N GLU A 213 -7.28 10.43 23.09
CA GLU A 213 -8.09 11.25 23.99
C GLU A 213 -7.89 12.73 23.62
N LYS A 214 -8.98 13.51 23.81
CA LYS A 214 -8.95 14.95 23.55
C LYS A 214 -8.50 15.71 24.80
#